data_30913587931cac6fd4f1ac229ab84b6c
#
_entry.id   30913587931cac6fd4f1ac229ab84b6c
#
_cell.length_a   1.000
_cell.length_b   1.000
_cell.length_c   1.000
_cell.angle_alpha   90.00
_cell.angle_beta   90.00
_cell.angle_gamma   90.00
#
_symmetry.space_group_name_H-M   'P 1'
#
loop_
_entity.id
_entity.type
_entity.pdbx_description
1 polymer ?
#
loop_
_entity_poly.entity_id
_entity_poly.type
_entity_poly.pdbx_seq_one_letter_code
_entity_poly.pdbx_strand_id
1 'polypeptide(L)'
;MEEAIRLAEVEGYRPKEGWYVLLAACFSELKDRKIIGPEYALEQQVGIYEILVNYYPKKQYFLQLGGTYQQMDRQDDYMLTLKAAYDKDLLNKEGEYLALAQMLLLKKNPYWAAQVIVAGQEKQITIKDEKTGDEEVVSVVKEKEKTLKLLADAWRMAQEIDKAIPVLEKAAKMSKDGDTYIL
;
A
#
# COMPACT_ATOMS: atom_id res chain seq x y z
N MET A 1 -12.54 -23.26 14.99
CA MET A 1 -11.28 -22.52 14.78
C MET A 1 -11.06 -21.47 15.86
N GLU A 2 -12.00 -20.59 16.12
CA GLU A 2 -11.92 -19.57 17.20
C GLU A 2 -11.61 -20.19 18.56
N GLU A 3 -12.31 -21.27 18.92
CA GLU A 3 -12.08 -21.96 20.18
C GLU A 3 -10.65 -22.54 20.29
N ALA A 4 -10.10 -23.06 19.17
CA ALA A 4 -8.73 -23.57 19.16
C ALA A 4 -7.68 -22.43 19.34
N ILE A 5 -7.95 -21.26 18.75
CA ILE A 5 -7.12 -20.07 18.94
C ILE A 5 -7.20 -19.61 20.40
N ARG A 6 -8.41 -19.49 20.96
CA ARG A 6 -8.64 -19.08 22.34
C ARG A 6 -7.96 -20.04 23.34
N LEU A 7 -8.06 -21.34 23.13
CA LEU A 7 -7.41 -22.35 23.99
C LEU A 7 -5.89 -22.22 23.95
N ALA A 8 -5.30 -22.05 22.77
CA ALA A 8 -3.85 -21.87 22.64
C ALA A 8 -3.37 -20.60 23.39
N GLU A 9 -4.11 -19.49 23.28
CA GLU A 9 -3.79 -18.24 23.98
C GLU A 9 -3.90 -18.39 25.50
N VAL A 10 -4.94 -19.10 26.00
CA VAL A 10 -5.10 -19.38 27.43
C VAL A 10 -3.97 -20.26 27.98
N GLU A 11 -3.49 -21.21 27.19
CA GLU A 11 -2.35 -22.06 27.54
C GLU A 11 -0.98 -21.38 27.33
N GLY A 12 -0.95 -20.13 26.88
CA GLY A 12 0.26 -19.34 26.66
C GLY A 12 1.01 -19.70 25.38
N TYR A 13 0.39 -20.44 24.47
CA TYR A 13 0.95 -20.74 23.16
C TYR A 13 0.50 -19.69 22.13
N ARG A 14 1.41 -19.35 21.21
CA ARG A 14 1.04 -18.54 20.05
C ARG A 14 0.30 -19.41 19.03
N PRO A 15 -0.96 -19.09 18.67
CA PRO A 15 -1.69 -19.82 17.64
C PRO A 15 -0.95 -19.77 16.30
N LYS A 16 -1.02 -20.86 15.52
CA LYS A 16 -0.34 -20.94 14.23
C LYS A 16 -0.92 -19.94 13.22
N GLU A 17 -0.06 -19.33 12.41
CA GLU A 17 -0.43 -18.40 11.33
C GLU A 17 -1.60 -18.93 10.50
N GLY A 18 -1.53 -20.20 10.06
CA GLY A 18 -2.56 -20.81 9.22
C GLY A 18 -3.96 -20.88 9.86
N TRP A 19 -4.06 -20.83 11.20
CA TRP A 19 -5.36 -20.81 11.87
C TRP A 19 -6.07 -19.46 11.69
N TYR A 20 -5.33 -18.38 11.79
CA TYR A 20 -5.86 -17.02 11.53
C TYR A 20 -6.24 -16.85 10.06
N VAL A 21 -5.39 -17.33 9.12
CA VAL A 21 -5.68 -17.28 7.69
C VAL A 21 -6.96 -18.06 7.35
N LEU A 22 -7.11 -19.26 7.91
CA LEU A 22 -8.32 -20.06 7.70
C LEU A 22 -9.55 -19.40 8.32
N LEU A 23 -9.42 -18.80 9.50
CA LEU A 23 -10.53 -18.08 10.15
C LEU A 23 -10.98 -16.89 9.32
N ALA A 24 -10.04 -16.08 8.80
CA ALA A 24 -10.38 -14.96 7.90
C ALA A 24 -11.10 -15.44 6.63
N ALA A 25 -10.65 -16.55 6.04
CA ALA A 25 -11.31 -17.15 4.88
C ALA A 25 -12.73 -17.65 5.21
N CYS A 26 -12.96 -18.22 6.39
CA CYS A 26 -14.30 -18.62 6.85
C CYS A 26 -15.25 -17.42 6.92
N PHE A 27 -14.81 -16.27 7.47
CA PHE A 27 -15.64 -15.08 7.52
C PHE A 27 -15.95 -14.51 6.12
N SER A 28 -14.99 -14.59 5.18
CA SER A 28 -15.25 -14.22 3.77
C SER A 28 -16.33 -15.10 3.15
N GLU A 29 -16.21 -16.42 3.30
CA GLU A 29 -17.16 -17.38 2.75
C GLU A 29 -18.57 -17.21 3.35
N LEU A 30 -18.67 -17.00 4.67
CA LEU A 30 -19.95 -16.78 5.34
C LEU A 30 -20.63 -15.49 4.87
N LYS A 31 -19.85 -14.43 4.63
CA LYS A 31 -20.32 -13.17 4.03
C LYS A 31 -20.82 -13.40 2.61
N ASP A 32 -20.04 -14.07 1.76
CA ASP A 32 -20.36 -14.28 0.36
C ASP A 32 -21.62 -15.17 0.18
N ARG A 33 -21.82 -16.10 1.08
CA ARG A 33 -23.04 -16.91 1.20
C ARG A 33 -24.21 -16.19 1.86
N LYS A 34 -24.03 -14.94 2.32
CA LYS A 34 -25.03 -14.14 3.03
C LYS A 34 -25.56 -14.79 4.32
N ILE A 35 -24.75 -15.61 4.97
CA ILE A 35 -25.07 -16.24 6.27
C ILE A 35 -24.89 -15.22 7.39
N ILE A 36 -23.89 -14.33 7.25
CA ILE A 36 -23.62 -13.22 8.16
C ILE A 36 -23.63 -11.90 7.41
N GLY A 37 -23.88 -10.81 8.11
CA GLY A 37 -23.85 -9.46 7.54
C GLY A 37 -22.42 -9.07 7.10
N PRO A 38 -22.30 -8.26 6.02
CA PRO A 38 -20.99 -7.85 5.51
C PRO A 38 -20.20 -7.04 6.52
N GLU A 39 -20.81 -6.14 7.25
CA GLU A 39 -20.19 -5.30 8.27
C GLU A 39 -19.55 -6.16 9.37
N TYR A 40 -20.31 -7.09 9.94
CA TYR A 40 -19.80 -8.02 10.95
C TYR A 40 -18.62 -8.84 10.44
N ALA A 41 -18.71 -9.38 9.21
CA ALA A 41 -17.64 -10.15 8.62
C ALA A 41 -16.35 -9.34 8.44
N LEU A 42 -16.48 -8.08 7.97
CA LEU A 42 -15.34 -7.18 7.78
C LEU A 42 -14.70 -6.80 9.12
N GLU A 43 -15.48 -6.54 10.17
CA GLU A 43 -14.94 -6.26 11.51
C GLU A 43 -14.14 -7.45 12.04
N GLN A 44 -14.64 -8.68 11.90
CA GLN A 44 -13.91 -9.89 12.31
C GLN A 44 -12.62 -10.05 11.49
N GLN A 45 -12.66 -9.80 10.19
CA GLN A 45 -11.48 -9.86 9.32
C GLN A 45 -10.43 -8.80 9.71
N VAL A 46 -10.85 -7.58 10.07
CA VAL A 46 -9.93 -6.55 10.58
C VAL A 46 -9.16 -7.08 11.79
N GLY A 47 -9.86 -7.54 12.83
CA GLY A 47 -9.20 -8.06 14.03
C GLY A 47 -8.21 -9.20 13.75
N ILE A 48 -8.58 -10.12 12.83
CA ILE A 48 -7.71 -11.23 12.44
C ILE A 48 -6.47 -10.71 11.68
N TYR A 49 -6.64 -9.79 10.71
CA TYR A 49 -5.52 -9.26 9.95
C TYR A 49 -4.62 -8.35 10.78
N GLU A 50 -5.15 -7.60 11.76
CA GLU A 50 -4.34 -6.86 12.73
C GLU A 50 -3.42 -7.79 13.53
N ILE A 51 -3.92 -8.94 13.96
CA ILE A 51 -3.09 -9.97 14.59
C ILE A 51 -2.01 -10.47 13.62
N LEU A 52 -2.40 -10.79 12.37
CA LEU A 52 -1.47 -11.30 11.36
C LEU A 52 -0.37 -10.29 11.00
N VAL A 53 -0.66 -9.01 10.83
CA VAL A 53 0.37 -7.99 10.52
C VAL A 53 1.31 -7.73 11.69
N ASN A 54 0.85 -7.93 12.92
CA ASN A 54 1.68 -7.75 14.11
C ASN A 54 2.59 -8.95 14.37
N TYR A 55 2.06 -10.17 14.30
CA TYR A 55 2.82 -11.38 14.66
C TYR A 55 3.50 -12.06 13.46
N TYR A 56 2.97 -11.88 12.26
CA TYR A 56 3.44 -12.48 11.01
C TYR A 56 3.52 -11.45 9.89
N PRO A 57 4.40 -10.43 9.99
CA PRO A 57 4.39 -9.26 9.10
C PRO A 57 4.79 -9.63 7.66
N LYS A 58 3.83 -10.13 6.90
CA LYS A 58 3.96 -10.45 5.47
C LYS A 58 3.14 -9.46 4.65
N LYS A 59 3.67 -9.02 3.51
CA LYS A 59 3.01 -8.07 2.60
C LYS A 59 1.54 -8.39 2.38
N GLN A 60 1.22 -9.65 2.12
CA GLN A 60 -0.16 -10.09 1.84
C GLN A 60 -1.16 -9.69 2.93
N TYR A 61 -0.76 -9.73 4.21
CA TYR A 61 -1.67 -9.40 5.31
C TYR A 61 -1.90 -7.89 5.43
N PHE A 62 -0.89 -7.07 5.15
CA PHE A 62 -1.08 -5.62 5.05
C PHE A 62 -2.01 -5.24 3.90
N LEU A 63 -1.91 -5.93 2.76
CA LEU A 63 -2.82 -5.68 1.63
C LEU A 63 -4.25 -6.15 1.93
N GLN A 64 -4.42 -7.28 2.61
CA GLN A 64 -5.73 -7.76 3.04
C GLN A 64 -6.36 -6.80 4.06
N LEU A 65 -5.62 -6.42 5.10
CA LEU A 65 -6.06 -5.45 6.10
C LEU A 65 -6.46 -4.12 5.46
N GLY A 66 -5.59 -3.58 4.59
CA GLY A 66 -5.88 -2.34 3.87
C GLY A 66 -7.12 -2.45 2.99
N GLY A 67 -7.28 -3.56 2.25
CA GLY A 67 -8.47 -3.82 1.43
C GLY A 67 -9.76 -3.96 2.26
N THR A 68 -9.66 -4.53 3.46
CA THR A 68 -10.79 -4.61 4.40
C THR A 68 -11.18 -3.23 4.90
N TYR A 69 -10.22 -2.39 5.28
CA TYR A 69 -10.49 -1.00 5.68
C TYR A 69 -11.10 -0.17 4.56
N GLN A 70 -10.67 -0.36 3.30
CA GLN A 70 -11.28 0.31 2.15
C GLN A 70 -12.75 -0.10 1.95
N GLN A 71 -13.08 -1.40 2.13
CA GLN A 71 -14.47 -1.86 2.04
C GLN A 71 -15.36 -1.27 3.15
N MET A 72 -14.78 -0.88 4.28
CA MET A 72 -15.45 -0.25 5.42
C MET A 72 -15.44 1.29 5.35
N ASP A 73 -14.91 1.88 4.26
CA ASP A 73 -14.68 3.33 4.09
C ASP A 73 -13.78 3.96 5.19
N ARG A 74 -12.93 3.14 5.82
CA ARG A 74 -11.98 3.56 6.85
C ARG A 74 -10.66 4.00 6.20
N GLN A 75 -10.68 5.15 5.54
CA GLN A 75 -9.56 5.65 4.73
C GLN A 75 -8.30 5.95 5.55
N ASP A 76 -8.44 6.40 6.79
CA ASP A 76 -7.31 6.69 7.67
C ASP A 76 -6.57 5.42 8.08
N ASP A 77 -7.30 4.37 8.42
CA ASP A 77 -6.74 3.07 8.79
C ASP A 77 -6.08 2.39 7.59
N TYR A 78 -6.67 2.54 6.40
CA TYR A 78 -6.04 2.10 5.15
C TYR A 78 -4.70 2.80 4.91
N MET A 79 -4.65 4.12 5.03
CA MET A 79 -3.41 4.88 4.88
C MET A 79 -2.35 4.45 5.89
N LEU A 80 -2.73 4.31 7.17
CA LEU A 80 -1.81 3.87 8.22
C LEU A 80 -1.29 2.45 7.96
N THR A 81 -2.13 1.57 7.44
CA THR A 81 -1.75 0.20 7.05
C THR A 81 -0.74 0.20 5.90
N LEU A 82 -0.97 1.01 4.85
CA LEU A 82 -0.03 1.18 3.75
C LEU A 82 1.30 1.78 4.23
N LYS A 83 1.21 2.79 5.12
CA LYS A 83 2.41 3.38 5.71
C LYS A 83 3.21 2.36 6.52
N ALA A 84 2.56 1.54 7.33
CA ALA A 84 3.21 0.49 8.09
C ALA A 84 3.87 -0.56 7.18
N ALA A 85 3.25 -0.90 6.05
CA ALA A 85 3.86 -1.77 5.04
C ALA A 85 5.07 -1.11 4.37
N TYR A 86 4.99 0.20 4.08
CA TYR A 86 6.10 0.99 3.54
C TYR A 86 7.27 1.03 4.53
N ASP A 87 7.04 1.35 5.80
CA ASP A 87 8.07 1.43 6.85
C ASP A 87 8.80 0.08 7.09
N LYS A 88 8.13 -1.02 6.74
CA LYS A 88 8.71 -2.39 6.77
C LYS A 88 9.33 -2.85 5.44
N ASP A 89 9.44 -1.94 4.47
CA ASP A 89 9.97 -2.21 3.12
C ASP A 89 9.22 -3.33 2.35
N LEU A 90 7.95 -3.53 2.66
CA LEU A 90 7.12 -4.58 2.05
C LEU A 90 6.46 -4.17 0.72
N LEU A 91 6.40 -2.86 0.40
CA LEU A 91 5.83 -2.39 -0.85
C LEU A 91 6.78 -2.65 -2.01
N ASN A 92 6.27 -3.18 -3.13
CA ASN A 92 7.05 -3.47 -4.33
C ASN A 92 6.29 -3.26 -5.64
N LYS A 93 5.15 -2.55 -5.60
CA LYS A 93 4.38 -2.18 -6.79
C LYS A 93 4.20 -0.67 -6.88
N GLU A 94 4.33 -0.11 -8.08
CA GLU A 94 4.14 1.33 -8.36
C GLU A 94 2.84 1.87 -7.75
N GLY A 95 1.73 1.15 -7.96
CA GLY A 95 0.42 1.57 -7.45
C GLY A 95 0.34 1.70 -5.92
N GLU A 96 1.10 0.90 -5.17
CA GLU A 96 1.13 0.94 -3.70
C GLU A 96 1.81 2.23 -3.20
N TYR A 97 2.94 2.60 -3.81
CA TYR A 97 3.65 3.85 -3.52
C TYR A 97 2.82 5.08 -3.89
N LEU A 98 2.21 5.05 -5.09
CA LEU A 98 1.39 6.16 -5.55
C LEU A 98 0.11 6.32 -4.72
N ALA A 99 -0.53 5.22 -4.31
CA ALA A 99 -1.69 5.27 -3.41
C ALA A 99 -1.32 5.91 -2.07
N LEU A 100 -0.22 5.49 -1.44
CA LEU A 100 0.26 6.08 -0.19
C LEU A 100 0.57 7.58 -0.36
N ALA A 101 1.27 7.96 -1.43
CA ALA A 101 1.61 9.34 -1.71
C ALA A 101 0.35 10.21 -1.91
N GLN A 102 -0.65 9.73 -2.66
CA GLN A 102 -1.91 10.45 -2.86
C GLN A 102 -2.68 10.64 -1.53
N MET A 103 -2.72 9.62 -0.68
CA MET A 103 -3.37 9.73 0.63
C MET A 103 -2.65 10.71 1.55
N LEU A 104 -1.31 10.74 1.52
CA LEU A 104 -0.51 11.72 2.26
C LEU A 104 -0.79 13.16 1.76
N LEU A 105 -0.97 13.37 0.45
CA LEU A 105 -1.37 14.66 -0.10
C LEU A 105 -2.76 15.08 0.39
N LEU A 106 -3.73 14.17 0.38
CA LEU A 106 -5.08 14.43 0.92
C LEU A 106 -5.04 14.81 2.41
N LYS A 107 -4.12 14.24 3.17
CA LYS A 107 -3.87 14.57 4.59
C LYS A 107 -2.96 15.79 4.79
N LYS A 108 -2.73 16.59 3.73
CA LYS A 108 -1.90 17.81 3.75
C LYS A 108 -0.47 17.55 4.24
N ASN A 109 0.08 16.41 3.86
CA ASN A 109 1.46 16.03 4.15
C ASN A 109 2.28 15.83 2.86
N PRO A 110 2.49 16.93 2.09
CA PRO A 110 3.08 16.85 0.74
C PRO A 110 4.56 16.46 0.78
N TYR A 111 5.31 16.84 1.82
CA TYR A 111 6.71 16.47 1.94
C TYR A 111 6.89 14.96 1.99
N TRP A 112 6.14 14.28 2.85
CA TRP A 112 6.20 12.81 2.95
C TRP A 112 5.65 12.12 1.69
N ALA A 113 4.65 12.72 1.03
CA ALA A 113 4.15 12.20 -0.24
C ALA A 113 5.26 12.18 -1.31
N ALA A 114 6.01 13.28 -1.43
CA ALA A 114 7.15 13.36 -2.33
C ALA A 114 8.24 12.36 -1.97
N GLN A 115 8.59 12.23 -0.69
CA GLN A 115 9.60 11.26 -0.22
C GLN A 115 9.22 9.81 -0.57
N VAL A 116 7.95 9.44 -0.41
CA VAL A 116 7.46 8.09 -0.78
C VAL A 116 7.63 7.84 -2.28
N ILE A 117 7.33 8.82 -3.13
CA ILE A 117 7.52 8.67 -4.59
C ILE A 117 9.00 8.52 -4.93
N VAL A 118 9.87 9.36 -4.36
CA VAL A 118 11.33 9.28 -4.56
C VAL A 118 11.87 7.93 -4.12
N ALA A 119 11.50 7.47 -2.92
CA ALA A 119 11.92 6.16 -2.42
C ALA A 119 11.50 5.01 -3.36
N GLY A 120 10.29 5.10 -3.95
CA GLY A 120 9.85 4.14 -4.95
C GLY A 120 10.60 4.21 -6.28
N GLN A 121 11.10 5.40 -6.67
CA GLN A 121 11.96 5.57 -7.85
C GLN A 121 13.36 5.02 -7.62
N GLU A 122 13.89 5.12 -6.41
CA GLU A 122 15.21 4.61 -6.02
C GLU A 122 15.18 3.09 -5.78
N LYS A 123 14.07 2.55 -5.30
CA LYS A 123 13.92 1.12 -5.03
C LYS A 123 13.87 0.33 -6.34
N GLN A 124 14.82 -0.60 -6.48
CA GLN A 124 14.90 -1.50 -7.62
C GLN A 124 14.31 -2.86 -7.29
N ILE A 125 13.66 -3.46 -8.27
CA ILE A 125 13.15 -4.83 -8.24
C ILE A 125 13.56 -5.55 -9.52
N THR A 126 13.81 -6.85 -9.41
CA THR A 126 14.01 -7.70 -10.59
C THR A 126 12.67 -8.22 -11.04
N ILE A 127 12.31 -7.95 -12.29
CA ILE A 127 11.15 -8.53 -12.95
C ILE A 127 11.62 -9.57 -13.96
N LYS A 128 10.89 -10.68 -14.05
CA LYS A 128 11.18 -11.74 -15.01
C LYS A 128 10.12 -11.72 -16.11
N ASP A 129 10.55 -11.65 -17.36
CA ASP A 129 9.64 -11.79 -18.49
C ASP A 129 9.13 -13.24 -18.56
N GLU A 130 7.81 -13.43 -18.48
CA GLU A 130 7.20 -14.76 -18.47
C GLU A 130 7.37 -15.52 -19.81
N LYS A 131 7.65 -14.80 -20.91
CA LYS A 131 7.78 -15.40 -22.25
C LYS A 131 9.21 -15.73 -22.61
N THR A 132 10.15 -14.80 -22.30
CA THR A 132 11.57 -14.98 -22.67
C THR A 132 12.39 -15.57 -21.54
N GLY A 133 11.93 -15.40 -20.29
CA GLY A 133 12.66 -15.79 -19.09
C GLY A 133 13.75 -14.78 -18.69
N ASP A 134 13.90 -13.69 -19.44
CA ASP A 134 14.90 -12.66 -19.17
C ASP A 134 14.57 -11.91 -17.88
N GLU A 135 15.61 -11.53 -17.15
CA GLU A 135 15.49 -10.76 -15.92
C GLU A 135 15.91 -9.31 -16.17
N GLU A 136 15.05 -8.37 -15.81
CA GLU A 136 15.31 -6.94 -15.92
C GLU A 136 15.21 -6.29 -14.53
N VAL A 137 16.17 -5.42 -14.21
CA VAL A 137 16.14 -4.61 -12.99
C VAL A 137 15.47 -3.28 -13.30
N VAL A 138 14.37 -3.01 -12.64
CA VAL A 138 13.59 -1.79 -12.86
C VAL A 138 13.27 -1.09 -11.54
N SER A 139 13.11 0.23 -11.59
CA SER A 139 12.57 0.99 -10.45
C SER A 139 11.11 0.64 -10.20
N VAL A 140 10.72 0.54 -8.92
CA VAL A 140 9.32 0.23 -8.54
C VAL A 140 8.38 1.31 -9.05
N VAL A 141 8.73 2.58 -8.86
CA VAL A 141 7.98 3.73 -9.41
C VAL A 141 8.70 4.23 -10.63
N LYS A 142 8.06 4.07 -11.78
CA LYS A 142 8.64 4.49 -13.07
C LYS A 142 8.53 6.01 -13.24
N GLU A 143 9.56 6.61 -13.82
CA GLU A 143 9.56 8.02 -14.21
C GLU A 143 8.71 8.20 -15.48
N LYS A 144 7.42 8.38 -15.27
CA LYS A 144 6.45 8.73 -16.30
C LYS A 144 6.03 10.19 -16.12
N GLU A 145 5.63 10.87 -17.19
CA GLU A 145 5.14 12.25 -17.13
C GLU A 145 4.16 12.46 -15.96
N LYS A 146 3.13 11.61 -15.84
CA LYS A 146 2.12 11.68 -14.77
C LYS A 146 2.73 11.56 -13.37
N THR A 147 3.67 10.64 -13.19
CA THR A 147 4.34 10.42 -11.90
C THR A 147 5.25 11.60 -11.54
N LEU A 148 5.97 12.14 -12.53
CA LEU A 148 6.82 13.32 -12.34
C LEU A 148 6.00 14.56 -12.03
N LYS A 149 4.86 14.78 -12.70
CA LYS A 149 3.93 15.87 -12.36
C LYS A 149 3.43 15.76 -10.91
N LEU A 150 3.00 14.55 -10.48
CA LEU A 150 2.57 14.32 -9.10
C LEU A 150 3.69 14.60 -8.08
N LEU A 151 4.93 14.18 -8.38
CA LEU A 151 6.09 14.44 -7.54
C LEU A 151 6.42 15.92 -7.45
N ALA A 152 6.40 16.63 -8.59
CA ALA A 152 6.64 18.06 -8.64
C ALA A 152 5.58 18.86 -7.87
N ASP A 153 4.30 18.48 -8.03
CA ASP A 153 3.21 19.10 -7.26
C ASP A 153 3.37 18.86 -5.75
N ALA A 154 3.78 17.66 -5.36
CA ALA A 154 4.05 17.35 -3.96
C ALA A 154 5.19 18.21 -3.40
N TRP A 155 6.31 18.37 -4.13
CA TRP A 155 7.41 19.26 -3.73
C TRP A 155 6.98 20.71 -3.68
N ARG A 156 6.22 21.20 -4.67
CA ARG A 156 5.68 22.56 -4.70
C ARG A 156 4.76 22.82 -3.50
N MET A 157 3.85 21.90 -3.19
CA MET A 157 2.97 22.01 -2.02
C MET A 157 3.74 21.94 -0.69
N ALA A 158 4.88 21.27 -0.67
CA ALA A 158 5.81 21.22 0.46
C ALA A 158 6.71 22.48 0.55
N GLN A 159 6.59 23.45 -0.39
CA GLN A 159 7.44 24.63 -0.53
C GLN A 159 8.92 24.31 -0.81
N GLU A 160 9.20 23.13 -1.31
CA GLU A 160 10.53 22.66 -1.73
C GLU A 160 10.75 22.95 -3.22
N ILE A 161 10.77 24.25 -3.58
CA ILE A 161 10.77 24.71 -4.99
C ILE A 161 12.02 24.23 -5.72
N ASP A 162 13.18 24.23 -5.07
CA ASP A 162 14.45 23.78 -5.64
C ASP A 162 14.41 22.30 -6.06
N LYS A 163 13.57 21.49 -5.40
CA LYS A 163 13.33 20.07 -5.76
C LYS A 163 12.24 19.94 -6.83
N ALA A 164 11.27 20.84 -6.84
CA ALA A 164 10.16 20.82 -7.80
C ALA A 164 10.60 21.15 -9.23
N ILE A 165 11.45 22.19 -9.40
CA ILE A 165 11.89 22.68 -10.71
C ILE A 165 12.51 21.57 -11.58
N PRO A 166 13.57 20.84 -11.16
CA PRO A 166 14.20 19.84 -12.00
C PRO A 166 13.25 18.69 -12.36
N VAL A 167 12.31 18.35 -11.48
CA VAL A 167 11.30 17.32 -11.74
C VAL A 167 10.30 17.79 -12.80
N LEU A 168 9.88 19.06 -12.75
CA LEU A 168 9.01 19.66 -13.76
C LEU A 168 9.68 19.76 -15.13
N GLU A 169 10.94 20.18 -15.17
CA GLU A 169 11.71 20.22 -16.42
C GLU A 169 11.81 18.83 -17.06
N LYS A 170 11.98 17.78 -16.24
CA LYS A 170 12.00 16.40 -16.70
C LYS A 170 10.63 15.97 -17.22
N ALA A 171 9.56 16.30 -16.51
CA ALA A 171 8.19 16.04 -16.94
C ALA A 171 7.86 16.75 -18.26
N ALA A 172 8.28 18.03 -18.40
CA ALA A 172 8.08 18.83 -19.58
C ALA A 172 8.74 18.24 -20.83
N LYS A 173 9.96 17.69 -20.70
CA LYS A 173 10.66 17.00 -21.81
C LYS A 173 9.94 15.73 -22.27
N MET A 174 9.13 15.11 -21.41
CA MET A 174 8.32 13.93 -21.73
C MET A 174 6.93 14.28 -22.24
N SER A 175 6.45 15.49 -21.95
CA SER A 175 5.13 15.95 -22.34
C SER A 175 5.09 16.30 -23.83
N LYS A 176 3.97 15.95 -24.45
CA LYS A 176 3.63 16.40 -25.81
C LYS A 176 2.81 17.71 -25.78
N ASP A 177 2.29 18.08 -24.60
CA ASP A 177 1.46 19.24 -24.39
C ASP A 177 2.25 20.38 -23.70
N GLY A 178 2.07 21.61 -24.16
CA GLY A 178 2.74 22.80 -23.61
C GLY A 178 2.37 23.16 -22.16
N ASP A 179 1.27 22.62 -21.64
CA ASP A 179 0.74 22.94 -20.30
C ASP A 179 1.69 22.60 -19.14
N THR A 180 2.67 21.75 -19.39
CA THR A 180 3.67 21.37 -18.38
C THR A 180 4.69 22.49 -18.10
N TYR A 181 4.74 23.52 -18.93
CA TYR A 181 5.67 24.66 -18.82
C TYR A 181 5.10 25.86 -18.05
N ILE A 182 3.82 25.81 -17.64
CA ILE A 182 3.17 26.90 -16.91
C ILE A 182 3.28 26.60 -15.41
N LEU A 183 4.16 27.31 -14.74
CA LEU A 183 4.27 27.39 -13.28
C LEU A 183 3.66 28.69 -12.79
#